data_51e74ac01a2474ea66174b63d2027f16
#
_entry.id   51e74ac01a2474ea66174b63d2027f16
#
_cell.length_a   1.000
_cell.length_b   1.000
_cell.length_c   1.000
_cell.angle_alpha   90.00
_cell.angle_beta   90.00
_cell.angle_gamma   90.00
#
_symmetry.space_group_name_H-M   'P 1'
#
loop_
_entity.id
_entity.type
_entity.pdbx_description
1 polymer ?
#
loop_
_entity_poly.entity_id
_entity_poly.type
_entity_poly.pdbx_seq_one_letter_code
_entity_poly.pdbx_strand_id
1 'polypeptide(L)'
;MKNCLDAGSIYFADRIALSTDFETIFEWMRGNMTMQEIIEATDDFAPCNLYESIETPIIGKAAEDFTVLETSNLIADAMRDASGADVALLVNNYYYKGNSGKLYQGDISLADRFNLRSVTTDDVLTTYEISGADLKKLMEHPKIGGEEINATYALSGLKMEYAPWRAADQNVLSLTLPDGTEISDDAQYTVAAWAGSIDESYIGSILEAHADVGTNVDLMTAYLDRVGEVSPAKDGRITLIWD
;
A
#
# COMPACT_ATOMS: atom_id res chain seq x y z
N MET A 1 11.38 -22.39 -23.35
CA MET A 1 11.94 -21.02 -23.37
C MET A 1 11.00 -20.04 -24.06
N LYS A 2 10.62 -20.24 -25.32
CA LYS A 2 9.70 -19.33 -26.02
C LYS A 2 8.34 -19.18 -25.32
N ASN A 3 7.76 -20.28 -24.84
CA ASN A 3 6.47 -20.27 -24.14
C ASN A 3 6.54 -19.59 -22.76
N CYS A 4 7.67 -19.67 -22.07
CA CYS A 4 7.88 -18.95 -20.81
C CYS A 4 8.00 -17.45 -20.99
N LEU A 5 8.68 -17.02 -22.05
CA LEU A 5 8.79 -15.61 -22.40
C LEU A 5 7.42 -15.01 -22.76
N ASP A 6 6.63 -15.79 -23.50
CA ASP A 6 5.27 -15.37 -23.88
C ASP A 6 4.36 -15.29 -22.64
N ALA A 7 4.41 -16.29 -21.76
CA ALA A 7 3.66 -16.28 -20.51
C ALA A 7 4.13 -15.16 -19.58
N GLY A 8 5.42 -14.86 -19.54
CA GLY A 8 5.97 -13.78 -18.72
C GLY A 8 5.65 -12.40 -19.24
N SER A 9 5.79 -12.18 -20.54
CA SER A 9 5.39 -10.90 -21.15
C SER A 9 3.89 -10.66 -20.96
N ILE A 10 3.11 -11.72 -21.00
CA ILE A 10 1.69 -11.69 -20.65
C ILE A 10 1.52 -11.28 -19.18
N TYR A 11 2.20 -11.86 -18.24
CA TYR A 11 2.00 -11.59 -16.81
C TYR A 11 2.28 -10.15 -16.40
N PHE A 12 3.15 -9.45 -17.10
CA PHE A 12 3.59 -8.10 -16.74
C PHE A 12 3.06 -6.97 -17.62
N ALA A 13 2.58 -7.26 -18.82
CA ALA A 13 2.22 -6.21 -19.76
C ALA A 13 0.82 -5.63 -19.51
N ASP A 14 -0.13 -6.45 -19.10
CA ASP A 14 -1.51 -5.97 -18.91
C ASP A 14 -2.36 -7.02 -18.17
N ARG A 15 -2.64 -6.76 -16.91
CA ARG A 15 -3.29 -7.74 -16.05
C ARG A 15 -4.73 -8.08 -16.45
N ILE A 16 -5.37 -7.23 -17.24
CA ILE A 16 -6.75 -7.42 -17.72
C ILE A 16 -6.74 -8.17 -19.05
N ALA A 17 -5.85 -7.81 -19.97
CA ALA A 17 -5.63 -8.56 -21.20
C ALA A 17 -5.13 -9.98 -20.90
N LEU A 18 -4.31 -10.12 -19.87
CA LEU A 18 -3.74 -11.37 -19.39
C LEU A 18 -4.76 -12.42 -18.98
N SER A 19 -5.80 -12.06 -18.25
CA SER A 19 -6.80 -13.04 -17.83
C SER A 19 -7.57 -13.58 -19.03
N THR A 20 -7.85 -12.73 -20.00
CA THR A 20 -8.55 -13.11 -21.22
C THR A 20 -7.66 -13.92 -22.16
N ASP A 21 -6.41 -13.52 -22.32
CA ASP A 21 -5.45 -14.23 -23.16
C ASP A 21 -5.04 -15.57 -22.53
N PHE A 22 -4.88 -15.63 -21.20
CA PHE A 22 -4.58 -16.87 -20.49
C PHE A 22 -5.75 -17.85 -20.55
N GLU A 23 -6.98 -17.41 -20.35
CA GLU A 23 -8.16 -18.24 -20.52
C GLU A 23 -8.29 -18.72 -21.97
N THR A 24 -8.06 -17.86 -22.93
CA THR A 24 -8.10 -18.20 -24.35
C THR A 24 -7.02 -19.21 -24.70
N ILE A 25 -5.80 -19.04 -24.23
CA ILE A 25 -4.69 -19.99 -24.42
C ILE A 25 -5.00 -21.31 -23.72
N PHE A 26 -5.50 -21.25 -22.50
CA PHE A 26 -5.84 -22.46 -21.73
C PHE A 26 -7.00 -23.24 -22.35
N GLU A 27 -8.04 -22.57 -22.81
CA GLU A 27 -9.15 -23.21 -23.53
C GLU A 27 -8.69 -23.77 -24.88
N TRP A 28 -7.80 -23.09 -25.59
CA TRP A 28 -7.20 -23.62 -26.79
C TRP A 28 -6.36 -24.86 -26.50
N MET A 29 -5.55 -24.87 -25.47
CA MET A 29 -4.76 -26.02 -25.02
C MET A 29 -5.68 -27.21 -24.68
N ARG A 30 -6.74 -26.96 -23.90
CA ARG A 30 -7.74 -27.99 -23.56
C ARG A 30 -8.43 -28.60 -24.77
N GLY A 31 -8.66 -27.81 -25.80
CA GLY A 31 -9.31 -28.28 -27.04
C GLY A 31 -8.38 -28.95 -28.03
N ASN A 32 -7.08 -28.72 -27.96
CA ASN A 32 -6.10 -29.12 -28.99
C ASN A 32 -4.93 -29.96 -28.45
N MET A 33 -4.81 -30.16 -27.16
CA MET A 33 -3.73 -30.91 -26.50
C MET A 33 -4.29 -32.01 -25.62
N THR A 34 -3.57 -33.11 -25.52
CA THR A 34 -3.84 -34.14 -24.50
C THR A 34 -3.43 -33.64 -23.11
N MET A 35 -3.99 -34.26 -22.06
CA MET A 35 -3.61 -33.93 -20.70
C MET A 35 -2.11 -34.10 -20.45
N GLN A 36 -1.50 -35.10 -21.08
CA GLN A 36 -0.06 -35.36 -20.98
C GLN A 36 0.76 -34.21 -21.61
N GLU A 37 0.37 -33.72 -22.77
CA GLU A 37 1.02 -32.59 -23.42
C GLU A 37 0.83 -31.29 -22.67
N ILE A 38 -0.32 -31.11 -21.97
CA ILE A 38 -0.55 -29.97 -21.09
C ILE A 38 0.37 -30.04 -19.89
N ILE A 39 0.53 -31.22 -19.27
CA ILE A 39 1.43 -31.43 -18.10
C ILE A 39 2.87 -31.17 -18.54
N GLU A 40 3.30 -31.73 -19.64
CA GLU A 40 4.66 -31.51 -20.18
C GLU A 40 4.93 -30.03 -20.50
N ALA A 41 3.95 -29.34 -21.08
CA ALA A 41 4.04 -27.91 -21.33
C ALA A 41 4.08 -27.09 -20.04
N THR A 42 3.37 -27.52 -18.97
CA THR A 42 3.36 -26.84 -17.66
C THR A 42 4.60 -27.18 -16.83
N ASP A 43 5.17 -28.36 -16.96
CA ASP A 43 6.46 -28.71 -16.32
C ASP A 43 7.60 -27.88 -16.91
N ASP A 44 7.56 -27.53 -18.19
CA ASP A 44 8.48 -26.56 -18.80
C ASP A 44 8.31 -25.12 -18.24
N PHE A 45 7.21 -24.81 -17.59
CA PHE A 45 6.99 -23.52 -16.91
C PHE A 45 7.61 -23.47 -15.51
N ALA A 46 7.77 -24.61 -14.85
CA ALA A 46 8.24 -24.65 -13.45
C ALA A 46 9.66 -24.08 -13.22
N PRO A 47 10.61 -24.18 -14.17
CA PRO A 47 11.94 -23.58 -14.00
C PRO A 47 12.09 -22.21 -14.70
N CYS A 48 11.00 -21.58 -15.13
CA CYS A 48 11.12 -20.26 -15.72
C CYS A 48 11.49 -19.24 -14.65
N ASN A 49 12.77 -18.99 -14.48
CA ASN A 49 13.29 -17.79 -13.85
C ASN A 49 12.96 -16.60 -14.76
N LEU A 50 11.68 -16.29 -14.86
CA LEU A 50 11.15 -15.14 -15.60
C LEU A 50 11.76 -13.83 -15.10
N TYR A 51 12.16 -13.80 -13.83
CA TYR A 51 12.86 -12.69 -13.22
C TYR A 51 14.24 -12.42 -13.81
N GLU A 52 14.93 -13.42 -14.33
CA GLU A 52 16.26 -13.23 -14.95
C GLU A 52 16.20 -12.70 -16.40
N SER A 53 15.04 -12.76 -17.07
CA SER A 53 14.91 -12.39 -18.50
C SER A 53 14.19 -11.07 -18.75
N ILE A 54 13.56 -10.49 -17.73
CA ILE A 54 12.94 -9.17 -17.80
C ILE A 54 13.81 -8.24 -16.96
N GLU A 55 14.57 -7.39 -17.60
CA GLU A 55 15.24 -6.27 -16.92
C GLU A 55 14.15 -5.32 -16.40
N THR A 56 13.59 -5.67 -15.24
CA THR A 56 12.71 -4.77 -14.51
C THR A 56 13.60 -3.72 -13.85
N PRO A 57 13.40 -2.43 -14.10
CA PRO A 57 14.20 -1.39 -13.47
C PRO A 57 14.18 -1.56 -11.95
N ILE A 58 15.36 -1.54 -11.34
CA ILE A 58 15.50 -1.47 -9.90
C ILE A 58 15.19 -0.03 -9.50
N ILE A 59 14.25 0.13 -8.58
CA ILE A 59 13.79 1.43 -8.09
C ILE A 59 14.23 1.72 -6.66
N GLY A 60 14.83 0.74 -5.99
CA GLY A 60 15.33 0.89 -4.62
C GLY A 60 15.81 -0.43 -4.06
N LYS A 61 16.07 -0.46 -2.76
CA LYS A 61 16.52 -1.65 -2.04
C LYS A 61 15.88 -1.73 -0.67
N ALA A 62 15.45 -2.93 -0.27
CA ALA A 62 15.04 -3.24 1.08
C ALA A 62 16.20 -3.87 1.85
N ALA A 63 16.61 -3.27 2.97
CA ALA A 63 17.68 -3.78 3.81
C ALA A 63 17.25 -5.02 4.63
N GLU A 64 15.95 -5.14 4.91
CA GLU A 64 15.34 -6.24 5.67
C GLU A 64 13.96 -6.57 5.06
N ASP A 65 13.38 -7.71 5.46
CA ASP A 65 11.99 -8.04 5.14
C ASP A 65 11.02 -7.10 5.86
N PHE A 66 9.98 -6.67 5.15
CA PHE A 66 8.88 -5.87 5.68
C PHE A 66 7.64 -6.74 5.89
N THR A 67 6.93 -6.54 6.97
CA THR A 67 5.55 -7.00 7.12
C THR A 67 4.60 -6.16 6.25
N VAL A 68 3.35 -6.59 6.10
CA VAL A 68 2.33 -5.81 5.37
C VAL A 68 2.12 -4.43 5.99
N LEU A 69 2.11 -4.34 7.32
CA LEU A 69 1.94 -3.05 8.01
C LEU A 69 3.15 -2.14 7.81
N GLU A 70 4.36 -2.68 7.91
CA GLU A 70 5.58 -1.90 7.69
C GLU A 70 5.69 -1.41 6.24
N THR A 71 5.26 -2.22 5.25
CA THR A 71 5.16 -1.77 3.85
C THR A 71 4.12 -0.65 3.70
N SER A 72 2.97 -0.76 4.36
CA SER A 72 1.95 0.30 4.34
C SER A 72 2.44 1.57 5.03
N ASN A 73 3.19 1.45 6.12
CA ASN A 73 3.83 2.59 6.79
C ASN A 73 4.89 3.26 5.90
N LEU A 74 5.63 2.49 5.11
CA LEU A 74 6.58 3.03 4.13
C LEU A 74 5.86 3.85 3.05
N ILE A 75 4.69 3.40 2.59
CA ILE A 75 3.86 4.18 1.66
C ILE A 75 3.37 5.48 2.33
N ALA A 76 2.93 5.42 3.57
CA ALA A 76 2.54 6.62 4.32
C ALA A 76 3.71 7.59 4.52
N ASP A 77 4.93 7.09 4.71
CA ASP A 77 6.14 7.92 4.76
C ASP A 77 6.39 8.63 3.43
N ALA A 78 6.22 7.94 2.31
CA ALA A 78 6.33 8.54 0.98
C ALA A 78 5.25 9.60 0.73
N MET A 79 4.00 9.35 1.16
CA MET A 79 2.91 10.32 1.06
C MET A 79 3.21 11.59 1.87
N ARG A 80 3.68 11.43 3.09
CA ARG A 80 4.05 12.55 3.97
C ARG A 80 5.21 13.36 3.38
N ASP A 81 6.21 12.68 2.87
CA ASP A 81 7.37 13.32 2.25
C ASP A 81 6.98 14.12 1.00
N ALA A 82 6.15 13.56 0.12
CA ALA A 82 5.72 14.22 -1.11
C ALA A 82 4.81 15.42 -0.87
N SER A 83 3.97 15.35 0.18
CA SER A 83 2.99 16.41 0.49
C SER A 83 3.52 17.48 1.45
N GLY A 84 4.57 17.18 2.21
CA GLY A 84 5.06 18.05 3.29
C GLY A 84 4.09 18.19 4.47
N ALA A 85 3.07 17.33 4.58
CA ALA A 85 2.09 17.36 5.65
C ALA A 85 2.69 16.96 7.01
N ASP A 86 2.06 17.36 8.12
CA ASP A 86 2.44 16.93 9.47
C ASP A 86 2.26 15.43 9.64
N VAL A 87 1.20 14.89 9.05
CA VAL A 87 0.74 13.51 9.17
C VAL A 87 0.38 12.95 7.80
N ALA A 88 0.59 11.66 7.59
CA ALA A 88 -0.02 10.95 6.47
C ALA A 88 -0.73 9.68 6.96
N LEU A 89 -1.89 9.43 6.37
CA LEU A 89 -2.77 8.32 6.69
C LEU A 89 -3.02 7.47 5.44
N LEU A 90 -2.67 6.20 5.53
CA LEU A 90 -2.99 5.22 4.51
C LEU A 90 -3.93 4.16 5.09
N VAL A 91 -5.10 4.01 4.49
CA VAL A 91 -6.02 2.94 4.91
C VAL A 91 -5.38 1.59 4.65
N ASN A 92 -5.20 0.82 5.71
CA ASN A 92 -4.63 -0.52 5.66
C ASN A 92 -5.71 -1.55 6.00
N ASN A 93 -6.30 -2.13 4.97
CA ASN A 93 -7.36 -3.12 5.13
C ASN A 93 -6.80 -4.54 4.95
N TYR A 94 -6.58 -5.24 6.04
CA TYR A 94 -6.05 -6.60 6.05
C TYR A 94 -6.94 -7.64 5.36
N TYR A 95 -8.23 -7.34 5.19
CA TYR A 95 -9.23 -8.30 4.71
C TYR A 95 -9.54 -8.15 3.22
N TYR A 96 -9.23 -7.03 2.59
CA TYR A 96 -9.50 -6.82 1.16
C TYR A 96 -8.31 -7.19 0.29
N LYS A 97 -8.58 -7.90 -0.79
CA LYS A 97 -7.61 -8.17 -1.85
C LYS A 97 -7.20 -6.85 -2.50
N GLY A 98 -5.99 -6.40 -2.25
CA GLY A 98 -5.48 -5.16 -2.85
C GLY A 98 -4.68 -4.29 -1.89
N ASN A 99 -4.53 -4.72 -0.64
CA ASN A 99 -3.61 -4.09 0.30
C ASN A 99 -2.17 -4.21 -0.18
N SER A 100 -1.32 -3.36 0.39
CA SER A 100 0.12 -3.51 0.28
C SER A 100 0.52 -4.95 0.57
N GLY A 101 1.43 -5.47 -0.23
CA GLY A 101 2.05 -6.76 0.03
C GLY A 101 3.20 -6.62 1.02
N LYS A 102 4.03 -7.65 1.06
CA LYS A 102 5.31 -7.62 1.77
C LYS A 102 6.41 -7.21 0.82
N LEU A 103 7.36 -6.42 1.28
CA LEU A 103 8.64 -6.29 0.64
C LEU A 103 9.61 -7.30 1.25
N TYR A 104 10.44 -7.89 0.42
CA TYR A 104 11.49 -8.81 0.85
C TYR A 104 12.84 -8.14 0.75
N GLN A 105 13.76 -8.55 1.61
CA GLN A 105 15.15 -8.08 1.58
C GLN A 105 15.76 -8.26 0.19
N GLY A 106 16.41 -7.22 -0.31
CA GLY A 106 17.07 -7.21 -1.62
C GLY A 106 16.63 -6.04 -2.50
N ASP A 107 16.84 -6.18 -3.78
CA ASP A 107 16.47 -5.17 -4.75
C ASP A 107 14.95 -5.05 -4.87
N ILE A 108 14.45 -3.83 -4.88
CA ILE A 108 13.05 -3.51 -5.16
C ILE A 108 12.96 -3.14 -6.64
N SER A 109 12.28 -3.95 -7.40
CA SER A 109 12.07 -3.72 -8.82
C SER A 109 10.72 -3.07 -9.09
N LEU A 110 10.53 -2.56 -10.30
CA LEU A 110 9.22 -2.07 -10.74
C LEU A 110 8.14 -3.18 -10.72
N ALA A 111 8.53 -4.47 -10.72
CA ALA A 111 7.61 -5.58 -10.55
C ALA A 111 6.99 -5.64 -9.14
N ASP A 112 7.72 -5.15 -8.12
CA ASP A 112 7.24 -5.08 -6.74
C ASP A 112 6.17 -4.00 -6.52
N ARG A 113 5.85 -3.22 -7.55
CA ARG A 113 4.78 -2.21 -7.53
C ARG A 113 3.44 -2.75 -6.98
N PHE A 114 3.17 -4.04 -7.14
CA PHE A 114 1.97 -4.66 -6.59
C PHE A 114 2.02 -4.83 -5.08
N ASN A 115 3.21 -4.95 -4.50
CA ASN A 115 3.42 -4.99 -3.06
C ASN A 115 3.38 -3.59 -2.45
N LEU A 116 3.70 -2.57 -3.26
CA LEU A 116 3.70 -1.16 -2.88
C LEU A 116 2.36 -0.45 -3.20
N ARG A 117 1.32 -1.21 -3.46
CA ARG A 117 0.04 -0.67 -3.87
C ARG A 117 -0.82 -0.31 -2.67
N SER A 118 -1.44 0.87 -2.71
CA SER A 118 -2.52 1.23 -1.79
C SER A 118 -3.87 0.66 -2.25
N VAL A 119 -4.86 0.68 -1.37
CA VAL A 119 -6.23 0.22 -1.67
C VAL A 119 -6.91 1.14 -2.68
N THR A 120 -6.56 2.42 -2.64
CA THR A 120 -7.05 3.48 -3.52
C THR A 120 -5.96 3.77 -4.53
N THR A 121 -6.15 3.39 -5.80
CA THR A 121 -5.07 3.43 -6.80
C THR A 121 -5.16 4.58 -7.78
N ASP A 122 -6.32 5.19 -7.88
CA ASP A 122 -6.62 6.20 -8.92
C ASP A 122 -6.95 7.58 -8.35
N ASP A 123 -6.81 7.75 -7.03
CA ASP A 123 -7.14 8.99 -6.36
C ASP A 123 -5.94 9.92 -6.24
N VAL A 124 -6.20 11.21 -6.19
CA VAL A 124 -5.17 12.23 -6.04
C VAL A 124 -4.72 12.29 -4.59
N LEU A 125 -3.39 12.28 -4.33
CA LEU A 125 -2.85 12.59 -3.01
C LEU A 125 -3.28 14.01 -2.63
N THR A 126 -3.93 14.15 -1.49
CA THR A 126 -4.53 15.42 -1.06
C THR A 126 -4.14 15.73 0.37
N THR A 127 -3.81 16.98 0.63
CA THR A 127 -3.56 17.50 1.99
C THR A 127 -4.80 18.20 2.50
N TYR A 128 -5.23 17.79 3.68
CA TYR A 128 -6.39 18.29 4.39
C TYR A 128 -5.97 19.01 5.68
N GLU A 129 -6.77 19.97 6.12
CA GLU A 129 -6.71 20.49 7.48
C GLU A 129 -7.75 19.75 8.32
N ILE A 130 -7.30 19.16 9.42
CA ILE A 130 -8.13 18.35 10.32
C ILE A 130 -7.85 18.76 11.76
N SER A 131 -8.90 18.97 12.57
CA SER A 131 -8.73 19.22 14.01
C SER A 131 -8.21 17.98 14.72
N GLY A 132 -7.48 18.18 15.83
CA GLY A 132 -7.00 17.05 16.62
C GLY A 132 -8.15 16.19 17.18
N ALA A 133 -9.28 16.80 17.50
CA ALA A 133 -10.48 16.08 17.94
C ALA A 133 -11.02 15.17 16.83
N ASP A 134 -11.06 15.66 15.58
CA ASP A 134 -11.54 14.86 14.46
C ASP A 134 -10.49 13.84 14.00
N LEU A 135 -9.20 14.17 14.11
CA LEU A 135 -8.12 13.20 13.85
C LEU A 135 -8.20 11.99 14.79
N LYS A 136 -8.49 12.20 16.08
CA LYS A 136 -8.72 11.10 17.05
C LYS A 136 -9.92 10.25 16.67
N LYS A 137 -11.05 10.87 16.29
CA LYS A 137 -12.24 10.15 15.83
C LYS A 137 -11.97 9.37 14.54
N LEU A 138 -11.21 9.95 13.61
CA LEU A 138 -10.83 9.29 12.37
C LEU A 138 -10.03 8.02 12.62
N MET A 139 -9.17 8.01 13.65
CA MET A 139 -8.41 6.81 14.03
C MET A 139 -9.30 5.70 14.60
N GLU A 140 -10.44 6.06 15.23
CA GLU A 140 -11.40 5.08 15.73
C GLU A 140 -12.26 4.44 14.61
N HIS A 141 -12.50 5.18 13.53
CA HIS A 141 -13.46 4.83 12.47
C HIS A 141 -12.87 4.92 11.07
N PRO A 142 -11.92 4.05 10.71
CA PRO A 142 -11.41 4.01 9.34
C PRO A 142 -12.53 3.68 8.35
N LYS A 143 -12.60 4.43 7.26
CA LYS A 143 -13.58 4.23 6.19
C LYS A 143 -12.93 4.14 4.82
N ILE A 144 -13.54 3.37 3.92
CA ILE A 144 -13.22 3.36 2.48
C ILE A 144 -14.52 3.54 1.71
N GLY A 145 -14.55 4.50 0.81
CA GLY A 145 -15.72 4.74 -0.03
C GLY A 145 -17.00 5.06 0.75
N GLY A 146 -16.85 5.65 1.94
CA GLY A 146 -17.95 5.97 2.84
C GLY A 146 -18.45 4.83 3.71
N GLU A 147 -17.92 3.61 3.54
CA GLU A 147 -18.25 2.46 4.38
C GLU A 147 -17.20 2.27 5.48
N GLU A 148 -17.68 2.04 6.71
CA GLU A 148 -16.82 1.71 7.85
C GLU A 148 -16.18 0.34 7.66
N ILE A 149 -14.88 0.26 7.88
CA ILE A 149 -14.11 -0.96 7.68
C ILE A 149 -13.42 -1.38 8.96
N ASN A 150 -13.31 -2.68 9.16
CA ASN A 150 -12.52 -3.25 10.25
C ASN A 150 -11.02 -3.24 9.87
N ALA A 151 -10.41 -2.08 9.96
CA ALA A 151 -9.02 -1.83 9.62
C ALA A 151 -8.43 -0.76 10.53
N THR A 152 -7.14 -0.53 10.42
CA THR A 152 -6.46 0.63 10.98
C THR A 152 -5.81 1.43 9.86
N TYR A 153 -5.44 2.68 10.13
CA TYR A 153 -4.54 3.40 9.23
C TYR A 153 -3.09 2.95 9.45
N ALA A 154 -2.35 2.82 8.36
CA ALA A 154 -0.90 2.93 8.42
C ALA A 154 -0.55 4.42 8.59
N LEU A 155 0.47 4.72 9.38
CA LEU A 155 0.72 6.05 9.90
C LEU A 155 2.09 6.57 9.48
N SER A 156 2.17 7.86 9.17
CA SER A 156 3.40 8.62 9.20
C SER A 156 3.18 9.94 9.95
N GLY A 157 4.13 10.32 10.78
CA GLY A 157 4.02 11.52 11.62
C GLY A 157 3.15 11.36 12.86
N LEU A 158 2.69 10.15 13.18
CA LEU A 158 1.92 9.84 14.39
C LEU A 158 2.43 8.57 15.09
N LYS A 159 2.14 8.47 16.38
CA LYS A 159 2.21 7.24 17.17
C LYS A 159 0.87 7.01 17.86
N MET A 160 0.42 5.77 17.88
CA MET A 160 -0.87 5.36 18.42
C MET A 160 -0.73 4.13 19.31
N GLU A 161 -1.31 4.20 20.50
CA GLU A 161 -1.62 3.02 21.31
C GLU A 161 -3.06 2.61 21.05
N TYR A 162 -3.28 1.37 20.66
CA TYR A 162 -4.56 0.88 20.20
C TYR A 162 -4.96 -0.42 20.90
N ALA A 163 -6.17 -0.46 21.44
CA ALA A 163 -6.73 -1.60 22.16
C ALA A 163 -7.93 -2.20 21.38
N PRO A 164 -7.69 -3.12 20.43
CA PRO A 164 -8.73 -3.61 19.50
C PRO A 164 -9.86 -4.39 20.16
N TRP A 165 -9.72 -4.77 21.44
CA TRP A 165 -10.70 -5.51 22.21
C TRP A 165 -11.72 -4.61 22.93
N ARG A 166 -11.51 -3.31 22.94
CA ARG A 166 -12.45 -2.36 23.55
C ARG A 166 -13.64 -2.09 22.65
N ALA A 167 -14.66 -1.48 23.21
CA ALA A 167 -15.82 -1.04 22.43
C ALA A 167 -15.40 0.07 21.43
N ALA A 168 -16.18 0.22 20.37
CA ALA A 168 -16.02 1.32 19.43
C ALA A 168 -15.94 2.66 20.18
N ASP A 169 -15.20 3.62 19.67
CA ASP A 169 -14.88 4.92 20.30
C ASP A 169 -13.99 4.83 21.57
N GLN A 170 -13.37 3.68 21.83
CA GLN A 170 -12.50 3.45 22.98
C GLN A 170 -11.22 2.69 22.62
N ASN A 171 -10.96 2.48 21.35
CA ASN A 171 -9.83 1.68 20.89
C ASN A 171 -8.53 2.47 20.92
N VAL A 172 -8.56 3.76 20.59
CA VAL A 172 -7.40 4.64 20.62
C VAL A 172 -7.16 5.09 22.07
N LEU A 173 -6.10 4.60 22.69
CA LEU A 173 -5.72 4.94 24.06
C LEU A 173 -4.85 6.19 24.15
N SER A 174 -3.99 6.37 23.16
CA SER A 174 -3.06 7.48 23.06
C SER A 174 -2.79 7.77 21.57
N LEU A 175 -2.73 9.05 21.22
CA LEU A 175 -2.33 9.53 19.92
C LEU A 175 -1.37 10.69 20.10
N THR A 176 -0.13 10.52 19.63
CA THR A 176 0.94 11.50 19.80
C THR A 176 1.68 11.77 18.50
N LEU A 177 2.36 12.89 18.43
CA LEU A 177 3.41 13.14 17.43
C LEU A 177 4.64 12.24 17.73
N PRO A 178 5.58 12.10 16.78
CA PRO A 178 6.77 11.26 16.97
C PRO A 178 7.64 11.63 18.17
N ASP A 179 7.62 12.90 18.60
CA ASP A 179 8.36 13.41 19.75
C ASP A 179 7.66 13.13 21.10
N GLY A 180 6.46 12.53 21.07
CA GLY A 180 5.66 12.22 22.26
C GLY A 180 4.66 13.31 22.64
N THR A 181 4.59 14.42 21.90
CA THR A 181 3.59 15.46 22.14
C THR A 181 2.19 14.92 21.84
N GLU A 182 1.27 15.02 22.78
CA GLU A 182 -0.12 14.58 22.60
C GLU A 182 -0.83 15.43 21.53
N ILE A 183 -1.68 14.79 20.74
CA ILE A 183 -2.55 15.48 19.80
C ILE A 183 -3.58 16.31 20.61
N SER A 184 -3.55 17.63 20.41
CA SER A 184 -4.46 18.57 21.07
C SER A 184 -5.75 18.69 20.28
N ASP A 185 -6.90 18.55 20.93
CA ASP A 185 -8.22 18.61 20.30
C ASP A 185 -8.45 19.91 19.51
N ASP A 186 -7.95 21.03 20.06
CA ASP A 186 -8.15 22.37 19.50
C ASP A 186 -7.10 22.76 18.43
N ALA A 187 -6.05 21.97 18.26
CA ALA A 187 -5.02 22.23 17.26
C ALA A 187 -5.48 21.76 15.88
N GLN A 188 -4.94 22.41 14.84
CA GLN A 188 -5.11 21.99 13.45
C GLN A 188 -3.85 21.27 12.98
N TYR A 189 -4.05 20.19 12.21
CA TYR A 189 -2.99 19.39 11.65
C TYR A 189 -3.18 19.27 10.14
N THR A 190 -2.08 19.34 9.41
CA THR A 190 -2.10 19.02 7.99
C THR A 190 -1.96 17.51 7.80
N VAL A 191 -2.92 16.90 7.12
CA VAL A 191 -3.03 15.45 6.96
C VAL A 191 -3.05 15.09 5.48
N ALA A 192 -2.08 14.33 5.03
CA ALA A 192 -2.05 13.78 3.68
C ALA A 192 -2.77 12.43 3.62
N ALA A 193 -3.64 12.28 2.64
CA ALA A 193 -4.32 11.02 2.33
C ALA A 193 -4.74 10.98 0.86
N TRP A 194 -5.01 9.80 0.33
CA TRP A 194 -5.64 9.69 -0.98
C TRP A 194 -7.07 10.22 -0.92
N ALA A 195 -7.49 10.97 -1.93
CA ALA A 195 -8.84 11.51 -2.00
C ALA A 195 -9.89 10.38 -1.84
N GLY A 196 -10.96 10.65 -1.09
CA GLY A 196 -11.99 9.65 -0.80
C GLY A 196 -11.62 8.58 0.23
N SER A 197 -10.38 8.55 0.75
CA SER A 197 -9.94 7.58 1.77
C SER A 197 -10.15 8.07 3.21
N ILE A 198 -10.62 9.29 3.39
CA ILE A 198 -10.99 9.89 4.68
C ILE A 198 -12.47 10.24 4.63
N ASP A 199 -13.18 10.06 5.73
CA ASP A 199 -14.56 10.53 5.87
C ASP A 199 -14.59 12.06 5.82
N GLU A 200 -15.32 12.60 4.85
CA GLU A 200 -15.42 14.05 4.62
C GLU A 200 -15.95 14.81 5.84
N SER A 201 -16.71 14.16 6.73
CA SER A 201 -17.24 14.78 7.95
C SER A 201 -16.16 15.20 8.95
N TYR A 202 -14.94 14.65 8.84
CA TYR A 202 -13.77 14.99 9.67
C TYR A 202 -12.83 16.00 9.01
N ILE A 203 -13.10 16.40 7.78
CA ILE A 203 -12.27 17.34 7.03
C ILE A 203 -12.72 18.77 7.32
N GLY A 204 -11.83 19.59 7.87
CA GLY A 204 -12.03 21.02 8.04
C GLY A 204 -11.96 21.74 6.70
N SER A 205 -10.86 21.54 5.97
CA SER A 205 -10.68 22.10 4.63
C SER A 205 -9.72 21.25 3.79
N ILE A 206 -9.86 21.36 2.47
CA ILE A 206 -8.87 20.84 1.51
C ILE A 206 -7.83 21.93 1.28
N LEU A 207 -6.57 21.63 1.56
CA LEU A 207 -5.49 22.60 1.40
C LEU A 207 -4.85 22.50 0.02
N GLU A 208 -4.53 21.29 -0.43
CA GLU A 208 -3.82 21.07 -1.69
C GLU A 208 -4.15 19.69 -2.26
N ALA A 209 -4.26 19.61 -3.58
CA ALA A 209 -4.35 18.37 -4.34
C ALA A 209 -3.07 18.21 -5.17
N HIS A 210 -2.27 17.20 -4.87
CA HIS A 210 -0.96 16.94 -5.46
C HIS A 210 -1.09 16.10 -6.73
N ALA A 211 -1.65 16.67 -7.77
CA ALA A 211 -1.90 15.95 -9.03
C ALA A 211 -0.60 15.57 -9.78
N ASP A 212 0.51 16.23 -9.48
CA ASP A 212 1.84 15.97 -10.02
C ASP A 212 2.52 14.73 -9.41
N VAL A 213 2.05 14.27 -8.27
CA VAL A 213 2.56 13.06 -7.60
C VAL A 213 2.21 11.80 -8.40
N GLY A 214 1.13 11.85 -9.19
CA GLY A 214 0.66 10.71 -9.97
C GLY A 214 -0.02 9.63 -9.13
N THR A 215 0.15 8.39 -9.54
CA THR A 215 -0.40 7.23 -8.85
C THR A 215 0.44 6.84 -7.62
N ASN A 216 -0.08 5.94 -6.80
CA ASN A 216 0.70 5.35 -5.69
C ASN A 216 2.02 4.71 -6.18
N VAL A 217 2.02 4.13 -7.38
CA VAL A 217 3.22 3.53 -7.97
C VAL A 217 4.25 4.61 -8.36
N ASP A 218 3.78 5.73 -8.92
CA ASP A 218 4.65 6.85 -9.26
C ASP A 218 5.26 7.47 -8.01
N LEU A 219 4.44 7.69 -6.97
CA LEU A 219 4.87 8.15 -5.64
C LEU A 219 5.98 7.27 -5.08
N MET A 220 5.75 5.95 -5.02
CA MET A 220 6.70 5.01 -4.45
C MET A 220 7.98 4.90 -5.29
N THR A 221 7.86 4.95 -6.61
CA THR A 221 9.01 4.95 -7.50
C THR A 221 9.89 6.18 -7.26
N ALA A 222 9.30 7.37 -7.22
CA ALA A 222 10.03 8.61 -6.96
C ALA A 222 10.65 8.64 -5.55
N TYR A 223 9.93 8.14 -4.55
CA TYR A 223 10.43 8.06 -3.19
C TYR A 223 11.64 7.13 -3.08
N LEU A 224 11.54 5.90 -3.60
CA LEU A 224 12.60 4.90 -3.55
C LEU A 224 13.83 5.31 -4.38
N ASP A 225 13.63 5.91 -5.56
CA ASP A 225 14.74 6.43 -6.37
C ASP A 225 15.54 7.48 -5.59
N ARG A 226 14.87 8.30 -4.80
CA ARG A 226 15.52 9.37 -4.00
C ARG A 226 16.22 8.82 -2.75
N VAL A 227 15.61 7.87 -2.02
CA VAL A 227 16.18 7.36 -0.76
C VAL A 227 17.13 6.19 -0.95
N GLY A 228 17.02 5.46 -2.07
CA GLY A 228 17.87 4.35 -2.48
C GLY A 228 17.63 3.06 -1.67
N GLU A 229 17.89 3.05 -0.37
CA GLU A 229 17.70 1.90 0.51
C GLU A 229 16.75 2.24 1.65
N VAL A 230 15.81 1.32 1.94
CA VAL A 230 14.80 1.46 2.99
C VAL A 230 14.88 0.31 3.99
N SER A 231 14.52 0.59 5.24
CA SER A 231 14.36 -0.39 6.30
C SER A 231 12.99 -0.26 6.95
N PRO A 232 12.42 -1.35 7.50
CA PRO A 232 11.18 -1.24 8.29
C PRO A 232 11.40 -0.28 9.46
N ALA A 233 10.52 0.70 9.59
CA ALA A 233 10.55 1.60 10.72
C ALA A 233 10.07 0.83 11.97
N LYS A 234 11.00 0.55 12.89
CA LYS A 234 10.72 -0.09 14.18
C LYS A 234 10.50 0.96 15.27
N ASP A 235 9.72 2.00 14.95
CA ASP A 235 9.54 3.20 15.77
C ASP A 235 8.32 3.15 16.71
N GLY A 236 7.59 2.03 16.70
CA GLY A 236 6.43 1.82 17.55
C GLY A 236 5.24 2.73 17.22
N ARG A 237 5.07 3.09 15.93
CA ARG A 237 3.94 3.95 15.49
C ARG A 237 2.59 3.40 15.90
N ILE A 238 2.41 2.09 15.89
CA ILE A 238 1.19 1.43 16.35
C ILE A 238 1.60 0.40 17.39
N THR A 239 1.18 0.60 18.61
CA THR A 239 1.37 -0.34 19.72
C THR A 239 0.02 -0.93 20.11
N LEU A 240 -0.12 -2.25 19.94
CA LEU A 240 -1.34 -2.96 20.35
C LEU A 240 -1.29 -3.26 21.85
N ILE A 241 -2.32 -2.84 22.56
CA ILE A 241 -2.49 -3.06 24.00
C ILE A 241 -3.57 -4.13 24.19
N TRP A 242 -3.25 -5.20 24.90
CA TRP A 242 -4.13 -6.36 25.09
C TRP A 242 -4.65 -6.53 26.51
N ASP A 243 -4.27 -5.65 27.43
CA ASP A 243 -4.61 -5.70 28.87
C ASP A 243 -5.70 -4.69 29.28
#